data_d8dfe9994366a83415b4c30036d30497
#
_entry.id   d8dfe9994366a83415b4c30036d30497
#
_cell.length_a   1.000
_cell.length_b   1.000
_cell.length_c   1.000
_cell.angle_alpha   90.00
_cell.angle_beta   90.00
_cell.angle_gamma   90.00
#
_symmetry.space_group_name_H-M   'P 1'
#
loop_
_entity.id
_entity.type
_entity.pdbx_description
1 polymer ?
#
loop_
_entity_poly.entity_id
_entity_poly.type
_entity_poly.pdbx_seq_one_letter_code
_entity_poly.pdbx_strand_id
1 'polypeptide(L)'
;SDVCSSDLRAFAENFVETGSMRTKSKFDIGPVTTIISNNFVDNWRFRLSGRTTANLCNHFFWNGYYAYGTKSKNHYYGSEFTYSLNAKKNVPFEFPQRNIIFETGYDVMSPADKFLIHNKDNMFMSFRTQKVDQMYFYNRQKLSFVYETDWGLSFHTSLKAESNEPTGDLAFIKMPDATLNPAPDGNEYVRKIRTTEAQLMLRYCPGQTFINTKQHRWPVNLDAPEFSLSHTTGVKNVLGGQYNLNFTEAKIYKRFWLGSWGYVDTHLDGGVQWNKVPFPLLIMPPVNITFLEWEGTFSMMKNMEFLTDRYAFASVAWDMNGKLLNRIPLIKKLKWREYISVKGMWGALTDKNNPLLDRNQNDAMLFQFPKDAREFRNNEPYWEITVGVHNIFKLLAIDYVRRMNYNGPGIKKNGIRFGFMLTF
;
A
#
# COMPACT_ATOMS: atom_id res chain seq x y z
N SER A 1 6.47 11.74 -12.06
CA SER A 1 6.76 10.65 -11.11
C SER A 1 5.83 9.46 -11.33
N ASP A 2 4.56 9.68 -11.67
CA ASP A 2 3.62 8.58 -11.97
C ASP A 2 4.00 7.82 -13.24
N VAL A 3 4.63 8.47 -14.20
CA VAL A 3 5.23 7.79 -15.36
C VAL A 3 6.37 6.89 -14.91
N CYS A 4 7.15 7.27 -13.90
CA CYS A 4 8.27 6.47 -13.40
C CYS A 4 7.82 5.27 -12.55
N SER A 5 6.87 5.47 -11.65
CA SER A 5 6.29 4.37 -10.90
C SER A 5 5.50 3.44 -11.82
N SER A 6 4.94 3.98 -12.90
CA SER A 6 4.22 3.24 -13.92
C SER A 6 5.13 2.40 -14.81
N ASP A 7 6.33 2.88 -15.16
CA ASP A 7 7.27 2.14 -16.00
C ASP A 7 7.89 0.96 -15.27
N LEU A 8 8.16 1.12 -13.98
CA LEU A 8 8.60 0.01 -13.13
C LEU A 8 7.48 -0.99 -12.88
N ARG A 9 6.23 -0.51 -12.71
CA ARG A 9 5.05 -1.36 -12.71
C ARG A 9 4.94 -2.15 -14.01
N ALA A 10 5.11 -1.50 -15.18
CA ALA A 10 5.05 -2.18 -16.46
C ALA A 10 6.11 -3.28 -16.58
N PHE A 11 7.33 -3.03 -16.11
CA PHE A 11 8.39 -4.03 -16.11
C PHE A 11 8.14 -5.12 -15.04
N ALA A 12 7.65 -4.73 -13.87
CA ALA A 12 7.38 -5.65 -12.77
C ALA A 12 6.08 -6.44 -12.93
N GLU A 13 5.12 -5.92 -13.69
CA GLU A 13 3.81 -6.53 -13.95
C GLU A 13 3.69 -7.13 -15.35
N ASN A 14 4.83 -7.46 -16.00
CA ASN A 14 4.80 -8.09 -17.30
C ASN A 14 4.21 -9.49 -17.25
N PHE A 15 3.08 -9.64 -17.92
CA PHE A 15 2.46 -10.92 -18.19
C PHE A 15 2.97 -11.51 -19.49
N VAL A 16 3.16 -12.82 -19.50
CA VAL A 16 3.48 -13.58 -20.71
C VAL A 16 2.16 -13.94 -21.39
N GLU A 17 1.98 -13.40 -22.62
CA GLU A 17 0.83 -13.73 -23.46
C GLU A 17 0.97 -15.18 -23.98
N THR A 18 -0.06 -16.01 -23.79
CA THR A 18 -0.06 -17.40 -24.29
C THR A 18 -0.47 -17.52 -25.75
N GLY A 19 -0.87 -16.42 -26.38
CA GLY A 19 -1.26 -16.36 -27.77
C GLY A 19 -0.07 -16.42 -28.75
N SER A 20 -0.36 -16.76 -30.00
CA SER A 20 0.59 -16.68 -31.10
C SER A 20 0.38 -15.40 -31.93
N MET A 21 1.27 -15.13 -32.93
CA MET A 21 1.08 -14.01 -33.84
C MET A 21 -0.27 -14.06 -34.61
N ARG A 22 -0.87 -15.23 -34.74
CA ARG A 22 -2.15 -15.45 -35.44
C ARG A 22 -3.36 -15.55 -34.50
N THR A 23 -3.14 -15.92 -33.23
CA THR A 23 -4.19 -16.10 -32.22
C THR A 23 -3.96 -15.17 -31.07
N LYS A 24 -4.94 -14.30 -30.77
CA LYS A 24 -4.86 -13.39 -29.63
C LYS A 24 -4.86 -14.19 -28.33
N SER A 25 -4.05 -13.74 -27.35
CA SER A 25 -3.99 -14.36 -26.03
C SER A 25 -5.35 -14.29 -25.34
N LYS A 26 -5.87 -15.43 -24.92
CA LYS A 26 -7.08 -15.55 -24.09
C LYS A 26 -6.75 -15.62 -22.59
N PHE A 27 -5.53 -16.03 -22.29
CA PHE A 27 -5.03 -16.19 -20.93
C PHE A 27 -3.56 -15.75 -20.87
N ASP A 28 -3.21 -14.91 -19.91
CA ASP A 28 -1.84 -14.45 -19.69
C ASP A 28 -1.32 -15.04 -18.38
N ILE A 29 -0.05 -15.46 -18.36
CA ILE A 29 0.64 -15.99 -17.18
C ILE A 29 1.50 -14.89 -16.57
N GLY A 30 1.45 -14.72 -15.28
CA GLY A 30 2.25 -13.73 -14.56
C GLY A 30 1.46 -12.95 -13.50
N PRO A 31 2.07 -11.90 -12.95
CA PRO A 31 3.34 -11.25 -13.33
C PRO A 31 4.57 -12.14 -13.08
N VAL A 32 5.52 -12.14 -13.99
CA VAL A 32 6.72 -13.00 -13.92
C VAL A 32 7.55 -12.69 -12.67
N THR A 33 7.62 -11.42 -12.27
CA THR A 33 8.37 -10.98 -11.09
C THR A 33 7.79 -11.46 -9.76
N THR A 34 6.60 -12.05 -9.76
CA THR A 34 5.94 -12.58 -8.55
C THR A 34 6.15 -14.09 -8.37
N ILE A 35 6.77 -14.78 -9.32
CA ILE A 35 6.96 -16.24 -9.28
C ILE A 35 7.76 -16.67 -8.05
N ILE A 36 8.77 -15.89 -7.68
CA ILE A 36 9.63 -16.17 -6.53
C ILE A 36 9.70 -14.93 -5.66
N SER A 37 9.46 -15.10 -4.37
CA SER A 37 9.62 -14.06 -3.35
C SER A 37 10.13 -14.65 -2.04
N ASN A 38 10.51 -13.78 -1.09
CA ASN A 38 10.98 -14.18 0.24
C ASN A 38 10.29 -13.37 1.32
N ASN A 39 9.84 -14.02 2.39
CA ASN A 39 9.35 -13.35 3.59
C ASN A 39 9.73 -14.14 4.85
N PHE A 40 9.55 -13.55 6.02
CA PHE A 40 9.97 -14.13 7.30
C PHE A 40 9.23 -15.44 7.64
N VAL A 41 7.96 -15.54 7.29
CA VAL A 41 7.10 -16.69 7.61
C VAL A 41 7.39 -17.86 6.69
N ASP A 42 7.47 -17.58 5.37
CA ASP A 42 7.57 -18.61 4.33
C ASP A 42 9.00 -18.95 3.96
N ASN A 43 9.98 -18.11 4.26
CA ASN A 43 11.31 -18.10 3.68
C ASN A 43 11.20 -17.93 2.15
N TRP A 44 11.42 -18.97 1.36
CA TRP A 44 11.15 -18.93 -0.07
C TRP A 44 9.67 -19.21 -0.34
N ARG A 45 9.10 -18.42 -1.22
CA ARG A 45 7.71 -18.51 -1.66
C ARG A 45 7.65 -18.59 -3.17
N PHE A 46 7.01 -19.64 -3.66
CA PHE A 46 6.78 -19.88 -5.08
C PHE A 46 5.32 -19.57 -5.39
N ARG A 47 5.10 -18.79 -6.45
CA ARG A 47 3.77 -18.37 -6.86
C ARG A 47 3.54 -18.63 -8.34
N LEU A 48 2.41 -19.24 -8.66
CA LEU A 48 1.87 -19.36 -10.01
C LEU A 48 0.63 -18.48 -10.10
N SER A 49 0.61 -17.57 -11.07
CA SER A 49 -0.49 -16.63 -11.25
C SER A 49 -0.82 -16.42 -12.72
N GLY A 50 -2.05 -16.02 -12.99
CA GLY A 50 -2.51 -15.75 -14.34
C GLY A 50 -3.83 -15.00 -14.36
N ARG A 51 -4.20 -14.53 -15.55
CA ARG A 51 -5.43 -13.80 -15.77
C ARG A 51 -6.03 -14.11 -17.13
N THR A 52 -7.35 -13.97 -17.23
CA THR A 52 -8.04 -13.98 -18.53
C THR A 52 -7.98 -12.60 -19.17
N THR A 53 -8.13 -12.56 -20.49
CA THR A 53 -8.17 -11.31 -21.26
C THR A 53 -9.54 -11.13 -21.94
N ALA A 54 -9.79 -9.96 -22.48
CA ALA A 54 -11.01 -9.66 -23.24
C ALA A 54 -11.19 -10.53 -24.50
N ASN A 55 -10.12 -11.21 -24.94
CA ASN A 55 -10.21 -12.16 -26.07
C ASN A 55 -10.89 -13.47 -25.68
N LEU A 56 -11.00 -13.80 -24.39
CA LEU A 56 -11.81 -14.90 -23.89
C LEU A 56 -13.26 -14.47 -23.69
N CYS A 57 -13.47 -13.40 -22.94
CA CYS A 57 -14.75 -12.75 -22.73
C CYS A 57 -14.51 -11.27 -22.42
N ASN A 58 -15.25 -10.38 -23.08
CA ASN A 58 -15.06 -8.94 -22.96
C ASN A 58 -15.82 -8.30 -21.78
N HIS A 59 -16.62 -9.09 -21.06
CA HIS A 59 -17.35 -8.66 -19.86
C HIS A 59 -16.93 -9.39 -18.58
N PHE A 60 -16.44 -10.64 -18.70
CA PHE A 60 -16.05 -11.42 -17.55
C PHE A 60 -14.56 -11.72 -17.55
N PHE A 61 -13.91 -11.41 -16.42
CA PHE A 61 -12.48 -11.58 -16.22
C PHE A 61 -12.20 -12.34 -14.93
N TRP A 62 -11.16 -13.14 -14.97
CA TRP A 62 -10.59 -13.79 -13.81
C TRP A 62 -9.10 -13.46 -13.70
N ASN A 63 -8.65 -13.16 -12.48
CA ASN A 63 -7.25 -13.01 -12.13
C ASN A 63 -7.03 -13.80 -10.84
N GLY A 64 -5.98 -14.60 -10.79
CA GLY A 64 -5.75 -15.41 -9.60
C GLY A 64 -4.35 -15.93 -9.50
N TYR A 65 -4.04 -16.44 -8.29
CA TYR A 65 -2.78 -17.09 -8.01
C TYR A 65 -2.92 -18.19 -6.97
N TYR A 66 -1.94 -19.07 -7.02
CA TYR A 66 -1.64 -20.04 -5.99
C TYR A 66 -0.18 -19.90 -5.58
N ALA A 67 0.12 -19.98 -4.28
CA ALA A 67 1.48 -19.88 -3.78
C ALA A 67 1.76 -20.90 -2.65
N TYR A 68 3.03 -21.25 -2.52
CA TYR A 68 3.51 -22.20 -1.51
C TYR A 68 4.74 -21.63 -0.78
N GLY A 69 4.71 -21.65 0.55
CA GLY A 69 5.82 -21.23 1.41
C GLY A 69 6.65 -22.41 1.87
N THR A 70 7.97 -22.37 1.65
CA THR A 70 8.85 -23.52 1.93
C THR A 70 9.05 -23.80 3.42
N LYS A 71 9.10 -22.75 4.25
CA LYS A 71 9.29 -22.86 5.71
C LYS A 71 7.98 -23.10 6.43
N SER A 72 6.94 -22.31 6.10
CA SER A 72 5.62 -22.45 6.71
C SER A 72 4.88 -23.72 6.29
N LYS A 73 5.22 -24.24 5.10
CA LYS A 73 4.50 -25.33 4.40
C LYS A 73 3.03 -24.97 4.13
N ASN A 74 2.69 -23.70 4.18
CA ASN A 74 1.35 -23.22 3.94
C ASN A 74 1.09 -23.03 2.44
N HIS A 75 -0.16 -23.20 2.08
CA HIS A 75 -0.70 -22.99 0.75
C HIS A 75 -1.55 -21.73 0.77
N TYR A 76 -1.31 -20.86 -0.18
CA TYR A 76 -1.97 -19.55 -0.30
C TYR A 76 -2.67 -19.45 -1.64
N TYR A 77 -3.74 -18.70 -1.68
CA TYR A 77 -4.46 -18.42 -2.92
C TYR A 77 -5.08 -17.03 -2.89
N GLY A 78 -5.28 -16.48 -4.07
CA GLY A 78 -6.11 -15.32 -4.32
C GLY A 78 -6.82 -15.48 -5.65
N SER A 79 -8.09 -15.10 -5.69
CA SER A 79 -8.88 -15.05 -6.91
C SER A 79 -9.72 -13.79 -6.93
N GLU A 80 -9.72 -13.13 -8.07
CA GLU A 80 -10.53 -11.97 -8.37
C GLU A 80 -11.39 -12.27 -9.61
N PHE A 81 -12.67 -12.10 -9.48
CA PHE A 81 -13.65 -12.23 -10.56
C PHE A 81 -14.24 -10.86 -10.83
N THR A 82 -14.04 -10.35 -12.05
CA THR A 82 -14.56 -9.05 -12.46
C THR A 82 -15.60 -9.22 -13.54
N TYR A 83 -16.81 -8.71 -13.28
CA TYR A 83 -17.83 -8.52 -14.30
C TYR A 83 -17.90 -7.04 -14.68
N SER A 84 -17.62 -6.76 -15.94
CA SER A 84 -17.67 -5.39 -16.46
C SER A 84 -19.00 -5.13 -17.18
N LEU A 85 -19.71 -4.08 -16.74
CA LEU A 85 -20.97 -3.66 -17.35
C LEU A 85 -20.81 -3.13 -18.78
N ASN A 86 -19.60 -2.66 -19.11
CA ASN A 86 -19.22 -2.23 -20.46
C ASN A 86 -18.17 -3.16 -21.05
N ALA A 87 -18.30 -3.49 -22.33
CA ALA A 87 -17.35 -4.35 -23.03
C ALA A 87 -15.95 -3.74 -23.02
N LYS A 88 -14.97 -4.56 -22.68
CA LYS A 88 -13.54 -4.19 -22.63
C LYS A 88 -12.81 -4.72 -23.86
N LYS A 89 -11.71 -4.06 -24.24
CA LYS A 89 -10.88 -4.46 -25.38
C LYS A 89 -9.74 -5.39 -24.98
N ASN A 90 -9.17 -5.19 -23.79
CA ASN A 90 -8.01 -5.96 -23.32
C ASN A 90 -8.16 -6.41 -21.86
N VAL A 91 -8.36 -5.46 -20.92
CA VAL A 91 -8.30 -5.71 -19.47
C VAL A 91 -9.47 -5.07 -18.73
N PRO A 92 -9.88 -5.58 -17.55
CA PRO A 92 -11.08 -5.11 -16.86
C PRO A 92 -10.96 -3.67 -16.33
N PHE A 93 -9.75 -3.19 -16.07
CA PHE A 93 -9.50 -1.84 -15.52
C PHE A 93 -9.34 -0.75 -16.59
N GLU A 94 -9.64 -1.03 -17.88
CA GLU A 94 -9.71 0.01 -18.90
C GLU A 94 -10.74 1.09 -18.55
N PHE A 95 -10.39 2.34 -18.87
CA PHE A 95 -11.30 3.48 -18.68
C PHE A 95 -12.43 3.48 -19.75
N PRO A 96 -13.67 3.80 -19.36
CA PRO A 96 -14.17 3.94 -17.98
C PRO A 96 -14.42 2.57 -17.33
N GLN A 97 -14.11 2.46 -16.04
CA GLN A 97 -14.47 1.26 -15.28
C GLN A 97 -15.94 1.32 -14.86
N ARG A 98 -16.66 0.23 -15.07
CA ARG A 98 -18.03 -0.01 -14.60
C ARG A 98 -18.10 -1.48 -14.23
N ASN A 99 -17.53 -1.82 -13.08
CA ASN A 99 -17.18 -3.19 -12.74
C ASN A 99 -17.81 -3.62 -11.41
N ILE A 100 -18.25 -4.87 -11.37
CA ILE A 100 -18.52 -5.60 -10.15
C ILE A 100 -17.37 -6.57 -9.97
N ILE A 101 -16.72 -6.56 -8.79
CA ILE A 101 -15.50 -7.30 -8.52
C ILE A 101 -15.71 -8.12 -7.26
N PHE A 102 -15.52 -9.44 -7.36
CA PHE A 102 -15.49 -10.32 -6.20
C PHE A 102 -14.08 -10.85 -6.00
N GLU A 103 -13.53 -10.59 -4.82
CA GLU A 103 -12.19 -11.02 -4.39
C GLU A 103 -12.32 -12.05 -3.27
N THR A 104 -11.59 -13.15 -3.37
CA THR A 104 -11.40 -14.10 -2.28
C THR A 104 -9.95 -14.50 -2.17
N GLY A 105 -9.44 -14.66 -0.94
CA GLY A 105 -8.05 -15.04 -0.76
C GLY A 105 -7.69 -15.37 0.66
N TYR A 106 -6.71 -16.28 0.78
CA TYR A 106 -6.01 -16.62 2.01
C TYR A 106 -4.51 -16.42 1.80
N ASP A 107 -3.91 -15.56 2.60
CA ASP A 107 -2.49 -15.23 2.45
C ASP A 107 -1.90 -14.62 3.74
N VAL A 108 -0.61 -14.31 3.72
CA VAL A 108 0.16 -13.70 4.81
C VAL A 108 0.60 -12.29 4.45
N MET A 109 0.50 -11.35 5.38
CA MET A 109 0.98 -9.97 5.21
C MET A 109 1.39 -9.34 6.54
N SER A 110 2.15 -8.25 6.50
CA SER A 110 2.37 -7.39 7.65
C SER A 110 1.17 -6.44 7.85
N PRO A 111 0.82 -6.06 9.08
CA PRO A 111 -0.24 -5.08 9.33
C PRO A 111 -0.04 -3.75 8.59
N ALA A 112 1.20 -3.26 8.45
CA ALA A 112 1.49 -2.04 7.72
C ALA A 112 1.31 -2.18 6.19
N ASP A 113 1.38 -3.40 5.64
CA ASP A 113 1.18 -3.65 4.21
C ASP A 113 -0.25 -3.34 3.73
N LYS A 114 -1.23 -3.25 4.65
CA LYS A 114 -2.60 -2.81 4.33
C LYS A 114 -2.65 -1.43 3.65
N PHE A 115 -1.68 -0.60 3.95
CA PHE A 115 -1.61 0.78 3.48
C PHE A 115 -0.72 0.93 2.25
N LEU A 116 -0.10 -0.17 1.77
CA LEU A 116 0.71 -0.19 0.56
C LEU A 116 -0.15 -0.49 -0.67
N ILE A 117 0.11 0.23 -1.75
CA ILE A 117 -0.60 0.06 -3.03
C ILE A 117 0.01 -1.08 -3.87
N HIS A 118 1.18 -1.58 -3.50
CA HIS A 118 1.97 -2.49 -4.31
C HIS A 118 1.78 -3.97 -3.94
N ASN A 119 2.00 -4.84 -4.94
CA ASN A 119 1.97 -6.27 -4.72
C ASN A 119 3.15 -6.72 -3.84
N LYS A 120 2.85 -7.29 -2.68
CA LYS A 120 3.84 -7.77 -1.70
C LYS A 120 4.71 -8.94 -2.20
N ASP A 121 4.19 -9.72 -3.15
CA ASP A 121 4.86 -10.89 -3.73
C ASP A 121 5.68 -10.53 -4.96
N ASN A 122 6.55 -9.55 -4.87
CA ASN A 122 7.45 -9.18 -5.93
C ASN A 122 8.88 -9.58 -5.54
N MET A 123 9.65 -10.14 -6.48
CA MET A 123 11.05 -10.51 -6.27
C MET A 123 11.87 -9.32 -5.74
N PHE A 124 11.61 -8.12 -6.24
CA PHE A 124 12.29 -6.90 -5.78
C PHE A 124 11.90 -6.50 -4.35
N MET A 125 10.69 -6.83 -3.89
CA MET A 125 10.25 -6.63 -2.51
C MET A 125 10.89 -7.60 -1.52
N SER A 126 11.57 -8.63 -2.01
CA SER A 126 12.35 -9.58 -1.19
C SER A 126 13.67 -9.00 -0.71
N PHE A 127 14.20 -7.97 -1.38
CA PHE A 127 15.39 -7.24 -0.94
C PHE A 127 15.00 -6.18 0.09
N ARG A 128 15.09 -6.54 1.37
CA ARG A 128 14.57 -5.72 2.47
C ARG A 128 15.68 -4.96 3.19
N THR A 129 15.35 -3.73 3.61
CA THR A 129 16.22 -2.86 4.41
C THR A 129 16.08 -3.11 5.91
N GLN A 130 14.99 -3.78 6.31
CA GLN A 130 14.69 -4.11 7.70
C GLN A 130 14.01 -5.49 7.79
N LYS A 131 14.14 -6.13 8.96
CA LYS A 131 13.43 -7.37 9.26
C LYS A 131 11.95 -7.08 9.49
N VAL A 132 11.08 -7.87 8.86
CA VAL A 132 9.62 -7.82 9.07
C VAL A 132 9.20 -9.19 9.57
N ASP A 133 9.16 -9.33 10.89
CA ASP A 133 8.85 -10.57 11.60
C ASP A 133 7.43 -10.60 12.18
N GLN A 134 6.79 -9.44 12.26
CA GLN A 134 5.41 -9.29 12.74
C GLN A 134 4.44 -9.34 11.56
N MET A 135 3.75 -10.46 11.41
CA MET A 135 2.87 -10.73 10.28
C MET A 135 1.54 -11.35 10.77
N TYR A 136 0.57 -11.45 9.90
CA TYR A 136 -0.66 -12.20 10.14
C TYR A 136 -1.13 -12.91 8.87
N PHE A 137 -1.77 -14.05 9.04
CA PHE A 137 -2.56 -14.69 7.99
C PHE A 137 -3.91 -13.99 7.89
N TYR A 138 -4.33 -13.67 6.67
CA TYR A 138 -5.67 -13.15 6.43
C TYR A 138 -6.49 -14.10 5.57
N ASN A 139 -7.77 -14.16 5.87
CA ASN A 139 -8.79 -14.77 5.01
C ASN A 139 -9.80 -13.67 4.69
N ARG A 140 -9.93 -13.35 3.40
CA ARG A 140 -10.70 -12.20 2.93
C ARG A 140 -11.70 -12.61 1.85
N GLN A 141 -12.91 -12.09 1.99
CA GLN A 141 -13.92 -12.05 0.93
C GLN A 141 -14.34 -10.59 0.78
N LYS A 142 -14.34 -10.09 -0.46
CA LYS A 142 -14.68 -8.71 -0.73
C LYS A 142 -15.47 -8.60 -2.02
N LEU A 143 -16.61 -7.93 -1.97
CA LEU A 143 -17.41 -7.56 -3.11
C LEU A 143 -17.29 -6.06 -3.31
N SER A 144 -16.90 -5.64 -4.51
CA SER A 144 -16.71 -4.22 -4.84
C SER A 144 -17.50 -3.84 -6.07
N PHE A 145 -17.95 -2.59 -6.11
CA PHE A 145 -18.53 -1.97 -7.28
C PHE A 145 -17.75 -0.69 -7.58
N VAL A 146 -17.28 -0.57 -8.82
CA VAL A 146 -16.51 0.59 -9.31
C VAL A 146 -17.26 1.19 -10.49
N TYR A 147 -17.50 2.49 -10.42
CA TYR A 147 -18.15 3.24 -11.48
C TYR A 147 -17.39 4.54 -11.75
N GLU A 148 -16.87 4.71 -12.97
CA GLU A 148 -16.18 5.92 -13.42
C GLU A 148 -17.03 6.68 -14.42
N THR A 149 -17.08 7.99 -14.24
CA THR A 149 -17.73 8.93 -15.17
C THR A 149 -16.71 9.56 -16.11
N ASP A 150 -17.15 10.05 -17.24
CA ASP A 150 -16.30 10.70 -18.23
C ASP A 150 -15.80 12.10 -17.79
N TRP A 151 -16.41 12.69 -16.77
CA TRP A 151 -16.06 14.01 -16.24
C TRP A 151 -15.14 13.96 -14.99
N GLY A 152 -14.62 12.78 -14.65
CA GLY A 152 -13.58 12.60 -13.65
C GLY A 152 -14.07 12.22 -12.26
N LEU A 153 -15.37 11.97 -12.03
CA LEU A 153 -15.86 11.41 -10.77
C LEU A 153 -15.86 9.88 -10.83
N SER A 154 -15.39 9.25 -9.76
CA SER A 154 -15.43 7.80 -9.59
C SER A 154 -16.05 7.44 -8.25
N PHE A 155 -16.86 6.39 -8.25
CA PHE A 155 -17.47 5.77 -7.08
C PHE A 155 -16.86 4.39 -6.88
N HIS A 156 -16.31 4.14 -5.69
CA HIS A 156 -15.87 2.82 -5.29
C HIS A 156 -16.61 2.45 -4.01
N THR A 157 -17.43 1.41 -4.06
CA THR A 157 -18.07 0.86 -2.86
C THR A 157 -17.69 -0.58 -2.69
N SER A 158 -17.52 -1.03 -1.45
CA SER A 158 -17.17 -2.43 -1.19
C SER A 158 -17.75 -2.93 0.12
N LEU A 159 -18.02 -4.23 0.16
CA LEU A 159 -18.34 -5.02 1.35
C LEU A 159 -17.22 -6.03 1.54
N LYS A 160 -16.60 -6.05 2.71
CA LYS A 160 -15.47 -6.91 3.03
C LYS A 160 -15.71 -7.67 4.33
N ALA A 161 -15.51 -8.98 4.30
CA ALA A 161 -15.38 -9.81 5.49
C ALA A 161 -13.95 -10.34 5.54
N GLU A 162 -13.27 -10.10 6.65
CA GLU A 162 -11.85 -10.47 6.81
C GLU A 162 -11.59 -11.04 8.19
N SER A 163 -10.76 -12.07 8.25
CA SER A 163 -10.19 -12.56 9.51
C SER A 163 -8.67 -12.50 9.47
N ASN A 164 -8.06 -12.03 10.56
CA ASN A 164 -6.62 -11.90 10.71
C ASN A 164 -6.15 -12.73 11.89
N GLU A 165 -5.18 -13.62 11.67
CA GLU A 165 -4.56 -14.50 12.64
C GLU A 165 -3.06 -14.17 12.74
N PRO A 166 -2.56 -13.72 13.91
CA PRO A 166 -1.17 -13.27 14.05
C PRO A 166 -0.20 -14.43 13.87
N THR A 167 0.97 -14.13 13.33
CA THR A 167 2.07 -15.08 13.10
C THR A 167 3.44 -14.41 13.16
N GLY A 168 4.49 -15.21 13.23
CA GLY A 168 5.84 -14.70 13.48
C GLY A 168 5.95 -14.15 14.90
N ASP A 169 6.53 -12.96 15.04
CA ASP A 169 6.69 -12.29 16.33
C ASP A 169 5.49 -11.39 16.70
N LEU A 170 4.41 -11.44 15.92
CA LEU A 170 3.17 -10.73 16.23
C LEU A 170 2.26 -11.60 17.11
N ALA A 171 1.73 -11.02 18.17
CA ALA A 171 0.70 -11.62 18.99
C ALA A 171 -0.42 -10.62 19.27
N PHE A 172 -1.64 -11.09 19.34
CA PHE A 172 -2.78 -10.33 19.82
C PHE A 172 -3.01 -10.70 21.28
N ILE A 173 -2.61 -9.81 22.19
CA ILE A 173 -2.69 -10.01 23.63
C ILE A 173 -3.63 -8.95 24.18
N LYS A 174 -4.73 -9.35 24.82
CA LYS A 174 -5.63 -8.41 25.46
C LYS A 174 -4.96 -7.70 26.62
N MET A 175 -5.42 -6.51 26.92
CA MET A 175 -5.13 -5.89 28.22
C MET A 175 -5.74 -6.75 29.31
N PRO A 176 -5.06 -6.89 30.48
CA PRO A 176 -5.58 -7.72 31.56
C PRO A 176 -6.97 -7.24 31.99
N ASP A 177 -7.89 -8.19 32.11
CA ASP A 177 -9.20 -7.96 32.72
C ASP A 177 -9.18 -8.60 34.10
N ALA A 178 -9.46 -7.82 35.15
CA ALA A 178 -9.46 -8.29 36.50
C ALA A 178 -10.51 -9.41 36.77
N THR A 179 -11.42 -9.65 35.83
CA THR A 179 -12.50 -10.65 35.93
C THR A 179 -12.20 -11.98 35.24
N LEU A 180 -11.16 -12.04 34.40
CA LEU A 180 -10.81 -13.23 33.64
C LEU A 180 -9.61 -13.97 34.24
N ASN A 181 -9.62 -15.31 34.22
CA ASN A 181 -8.46 -16.14 34.55
C ASN A 181 -7.41 -16.01 33.44
N PRO A 182 -6.27 -15.39 33.68
CA PRO A 182 -5.22 -15.27 32.64
C PRO A 182 -4.61 -16.65 32.31
N ALA A 183 -3.99 -16.73 31.11
CA ALA A 183 -3.13 -17.86 30.75
C ALA A 183 -1.98 -18.03 31.77
N PRO A 184 -1.24 -19.15 31.77
CA PRO A 184 -0.16 -19.43 32.73
C PRO A 184 0.92 -18.36 32.82
N ASP A 185 1.13 -17.58 31.75
CA ASP A 185 2.04 -16.43 31.69
C ASP A 185 1.37 -15.09 32.07
N GLY A 186 0.12 -15.11 32.50
CA GLY A 186 -0.66 -13.93 32.85
C GLY A 186 -1.29 -13.19 31.67
N ASN A 187 -1.14 -13.70 30.45
CA ASN A 187 -1.64 -13.06 29.21
C ASN A 187 -2.85 -13.79 28.65
N GLU A 188 -3.83 -13.04 28.11
CA GLU A 188 -4.93 -13.58 27.33
C GLU A 188 -4.66 -13.39 25.83
N TYR A 189 -4.37 -14.49 25.13
CA TYR A 189 -4.09 -14.50 23.71
C TYR A 189 -5.37 -14.60 22.89
N VAL A 190 -5.48 -13.75 21.87
CA VAL A 190 -6.55 -13.77 20.89
C VAL A 190 -6.05 -14.45 19.63
N ARG A 191 -6.59 -15.61 19.30
CA ARG A 191 -6.18 -16.40 18.16
C ARG A 191 -6.40 -15.66 16.85
N LYS A 192 -7.53 -14.97 16.68
CA LYS A 192 -7.83 -14.18 15.50
C LYS A 192 -8.88 -13.11 15.75
N ILE A 193 -8.78 -12.04 14.97
CA ILE A 193 -9.81 -10.99 14.89
C ILE A 193 -10.57 -11.10 13.58
N ARG A 194 -11.85 -10.71 13.60
CA ARG A 194 -12.72 -10.68 12.41
C ARG A 194 -13.35 -9.31 12.28
N THR A 195 -13.37 -8.79 11.06
CA THR A 195 -14.06 -7.55 10.71
C THR A 195 -15.01 -7.77 9.55
N THR A 196 -16.11 -7.06 9.58
CA THR A 196 -17.02 -6.94 8.44
C THR A 196 -17.19 -5.46 8.19
N GLU A 197 -16.79 -5.01 7.01
CA GLU A 197 -16.63 -3.61 6.69
C GLU A 197 -17.39 -3.26 5.41
N ALA A 198 -18.09 -2.14 5.43
CA ALA A 198 -18.62 -1.48 4.24
C ALA A 198 -17.84 -0.19 3.99
N GLN A 199 -17.38 0.03 2.78
CA GLN A 199 -16.63 1.23 2.41
C GLN A 199 -17.30 1.93 1.23
N LEU A 200 -17.34 3.25 1.29
CA LEU A 200 -17.61 4.14 0.16
C LEU A 200 -16.41 5.05 -0.03
N MET A 201 -15.88 5.12 -1.26
CA MET A 201 -14.85 6.07 -1.66
C MET A 201 -15.32 6.84 -2.89
N LEU A 202 -15.22 8.15 -2.80
CA LEU A 202 -15.43 9.10 -3.89
C LEU A 202 -14.07 9.62 -4.32
N ARG A 203 -13.76 9.54 -5.60
CA ARG A 203 -12.55 10.11 -6.19
C ARG A 203 -12.96 11.08 -7.29
N TYR A 204 -12.45 12.31 -7.24
CA TYR A 204 -12.67 13.32 -8.23
C TYR A 204 -11.35 13.81 -8.81
N CYS A 205 -11.18 13.63 -10.13
CA CYS A 205 -9.97 14.03 -10.85
C CYS A 205 -10.38 14.68 -12.19
N PRO A 206 -10.75 15.98 -12.15
CA PRO A 206 -11.24 16.68 -13.34
C PRO A 206 -10.14 16.79 -14.40
N GLY A 207 -10.53 16.57 -15.64
CA GLY A 207 -9.64 16.66 -16.80
C GLY A 207 -8.66 15.50 -16.94
N GLN A 208 -8.74 14.46 -16.14
CA GLN A 208 -7.92 13.27 -16.29
C GLN A 208 -8.35 12.48 -17.53
N THR A 209 -7.38 12.16 -18.39
CA THR A 209 -7.55 11.31 -19.57
C THR A 209 -6.63 10.11 -19.47
N PHE A 210 -6.97 9.03 -20.18
CA PHE A 210 -6.23 7.78 -20.12
C PHE A 210 -5.91 7.22 -21.50
N ILE A 211 -4.78 6.54 -21.59
CA ILE A 211 -4.44 5.64 -22.70
C ILE A 211 -4.56 4.21 -22.17
N ASN A 212 -5.44 3.43 -22.78
CA ASN A 212 -5.57 2.00 -22.51
C ASN A 212 -4.66 1.22 -23.47
N THR A 213 -3.77 0.41 -22.90
CA THR A 213 -2.91 -0.52 -23.65
C THR A 213 -3.38 -1.96 -23.43
N LYS A 214 -2.70 -2.94 -24.00
CA LYS A 214 -3.04 -4.36 -23.80
C LYS A 214 -2.98 -4.81 -22.33
N GLN A 215 -2.09 -4.23 -21.54
CA GLN A 215 -1.83 -4.68 -20.16
C GLN A 215 -2.01 -3.59 -19.11
N HIS A 216 -2.00 -2.32 -19.54
CA HIS A 216 -1.96 -1.18 -18.63
C HIS A 216 -2.93 -0.06 -19.05
N ARG A 217 -3.26 0.74 -18.08
CA ARG A 217 -4.00 1.99 -18.24
C ARG A 217 -3.11 3.13 -17.72
N TRP A 218 -2.78 4.07 -18.59
CA TRP A 218 -1.89 5.18 -18.28
C TRP A 218 -2.65 6.49 -18.23
N PRO A 219 -2.54 7.29 -17.13
CA PRO A 219 -3.03 8.66 -17.14
C PRO A 219 -2.15 9.52 -18.05
N VAL A 220 -2.76 10.38 -18.86
CA VAL A 220 -2.06 11.31 -19.76
C VAL A 220 -1.78 12.64 -19.05
N ASN A 221 -2.78 13.16 -18.35
CA ASN A 221 -2.69 14.42 -17.63
C ASN A 221 -2.20 14.16 -16.20
N LEU A 222 -0.88 14.25 -15.99
CA LEU A 222 -0.27 14.02 -14.68
C LEU A 222 -0.45 15.18 -13.70
N ASP A 223 -0.87 16.34 -14.19
CA ASP A 223 -1.11 17.55 -13.39
C ASP A 223 -2.60 17.78 -13.04
N ALA A 224 -3.49 16.88 -13.46
CA ALA A 224 -4.88 16.93 -13.03
C ALA A 224 -4.95 16.77 -11.49
N PRO A 225 -5.64 17.69 -10.78
CA PRO A 225 -5.78 17.57 -9.33
C PRO A 225 -6.66 16.36 -9.00
N GLU A 226 -6.25 15.63 -7.98
CA GLU A 226 -7.00 14.47 -7.50
C GLU A 226 -7.46 14.70 -6.07
N PHE A 227 -8.75 14.50 -5.83
CA PHE A 227 -9.37 14.53 -4.52
C PHE A 227 -10.02 13.18 -4.25
N SER A 228 -9.78 12.61 -3.09
CA SER A 228 -10.50 11.42 -2.67
C SER A 228 -10.99 11.55 -1.24
N LEU A 229 -12.18 11.03 -1.01
CA LEU A 229 -12.80 10.93 0.31
C LEU A 229 -13.34 9.52 0.46
N SER A 230 -12.95 8.85 1.53
CA SER A 230 -13.43 7.52 1.84
C SER A 230 -13.97 7.43 3.26
N HIS A 231 -15.00 6.64 3.43
CA HIS A 231 -15.53 6.27 4.73
C HIS A 231 -15.75 4.76 4.79
N THR A 232 -15.19 4.15 5.84
CA THR A 232 -15.33 2.71 6.10
C THR A 232 -16.07 2.52 7.42
N THR A 233 -17.16 1.77 7.38
CA THR A 233 -17.93 1.38 8.57
C THR A 233 -17.77 -0.11 8.79
N GLY A 234 -17.28 -0.50 9.96
CA GLY A 234 -17.27 -1.89 10.42
C GLY A 234 -18.46 -2.18 11.32
N VAL A 235 -19.09 -3.33 11.12
CA VAL A 235 -20.30 -3.71 11.83
C VAL A 235 -20.07 -4.99 12.63
N LYS A 236 -20.31 -4.90 13.95
CA LYS A 236 -20.26 -6.04 14.84
C LYS A 236 -21.47 -6.97 14.62
N ASN A 237 -21.26 -8.29 14.79
CA ASN A 237 -22.25 -9.37 14.68
C ASN A 237 -22.82 -9.59 13.26
N VAL A 238 -22.25 -8.97 12.23
CA VAL A 238 -22.57 -9.27 10.82
C VAL A 238 -21.43 -10.08 10.22
N LEU A 239 -21.73 -11.21 9.56
CA LEU A 239 -20.76 -12.13 8.95
C LEU A 239 -19.55 -12.48 9.85
N GLY A 240 -19.77 -12.51 11.17
CA GLY A 240 -18.75 -12.81 12.16
C GLY A 240 -17.87 -11.63 12.58
N GLY A 241 -18.19 -10.40 12.15
CA GLY A 241 -17.52 -9.17 12.60
C GLY A 241 -17.58 -9.00 14.12
N GLN A 242 -16.46 -8.64 14.73
CA GLN A 242 -16.31 -8.51 16.20
C GLN A 242 -16.28 -7.06 16.66
N TYR A 243 -16.01 -6.13 15.76
CA TYR A 243 -15.75 -4.73 16.09
C TYR A 243 -16.64 -3.78 15.30
N ASN A 244 -17.11 -2.73 15.96
CA ASN A 244 -17.65 -1.55 15.30
C ASN A 244 -16.47 -0.59 15.04
N LEU A 245 -16.29 -0.18 13.82
CA LEU A 245 -15.30 0.82 13.45
C LEU A 245 -15.87 1.83 12.47
N ASN A 246 -15.42 3.05 12.53
CA ASN A 246 -15.71 4.09 11.56
C ASN A 246 -14.40 4.81 11.26
N PHE A 247 -13.94 4.71 10.03
CA PHE A 247 -12.72 5.31 9.57
C PHE A 247 -13.00 6.23 8.39
N THR A 248 -12.65 7.51 8.53
CA THR A 248 -12.79 8.51 7.46
C THR A 248 -11.40 8.94 7.02
N GLU A 249 -11.15 8.96 5.72
CA GLU A 249 -9.88 9.38 5.14
C GLU A 249 -10.11 10.30 3.95
N ALA A 250 -9.34 11.38 3.85
CA ALA A 250 -9.32 12.29 2.72
C ALA A 250 -7.90 12.44 2.18
N LYS A 251 -7.77 12.47 0.85
CA LYS A 251 -6.46 12.64 0.18
C LYS A 251 -6.57 13.66 -0.94
N ILE A 252 -5.51 14.43 -1.10
CA ILE A 252 -5.38 15.43 -2.16
C ILE A 252 -4.02 15.25 -2.81
N TYR A 253 -4.01 15.18 -4.13
CA TYR A 253 -2.78 15.19 -4.93
C TYR A 253 -2.84 16.29 -5.97
N LYS A 254 -1.70 16.98 -6.19
CA LYS A 254 -1.55 17.95 -7.26
C LYS A 254 -0.09 18.05 -7.70
N ARG A 255 0.14 18.01 -9.02
CA ARG A 255 1.40 18.36 -9.67
C ARG A 255 1.36 19.80 -10.14
N PHE A 256 2.44 20.53 -9.86
CA PHE A 256 2.68 21.90 -10.32
C PHE A 256 3.86 21.91 -11.27
N TRP A 257 3.64 22.32 -12.51
CA TRP A 257 4.72 22.50 -13.48
C TRP A 257 5.40 23.86 -13.26
N LEU A 258 6.71 23.86 -13.08
CA LEU A 258 7.53 25.05 -12.87
C LEU A 258 8.35 25.42 -14.13
N GLY A 259 7.87 25.08 -15.30
CA GLY A 259 8.54 25.31 -16.58
C GLY A 259 9.92 24.64 -16.63
N SER A 260 10.99 25.43 -16.85
CA SER A 260 12.35 24.89 -16.92
C SER A 260 12.91 24.37 -15.59
N TRP A 261 12.21 24.58 -14.47
CA TRP A 261 12.55 24.08 -13.14
C TRP A 261 11.87 22.74 -12.82
N GLY A 262 11.27 22.09 -13.84
CA GLY A 262 10.63 20.81 -13.67
C GLY A 262 9.25 20.88 -13.05
N TYR A 263 8.98 20.04 -12.06
CA TYR A 263 7.68 19.95 -11.42
C TYR A 263 7.77 19.65 -9.92
N VAL A 264 6.73 20.04 -9.21
CA VAL A 264 6.55 19.72 -7.78
C VAL A 264 5.29 18.89 -7.62
N ASP A 265 5.43 17.71 -7.03
CA ASP A 265 4.32 16.87 -6.59
C ASP A 265 3.99 17.13 -5.13
N THR A 266 2.71 17.29 -4.84
CA THR A 266 2.19 17.56 -3.50
C THR A 266 1.14 16.53 -3.14
N HIS A 267 1.30 15.86 -2.00
CA HIS A 267 0.33 14.94 -1.42
C HIS A 267 -0.07 15.44 -0.04
N LEU A 268 -1.36 15.49 0.24
CA LEU A 268 -1.93 15.82 1.55
C LEU A 268 -2.98 14.77 1.88
N ASP A 269 -2.76 14.02 2.93
CA ASP A 269 -3.67 12.97 3.38
C ASP A 269 -4.03 13.19 4.84
N GLY A 270 -5.23 12.82 5.22
CA GLY A 270 -5.65 12.85 6.61
C GLY A 270 -6.74 11.83 6.90
N GLY A 271 -6.72 11.27 8.10
CA GLY A 271 -7.68 10.26 8.48
C GLY A 271 -7.95 10.20 9.97
N VAL A 272 -9.14 9.71 10.31
CA VAL A 272 -9.62 9.55 11.69
C VAL A 272 -10.35 8.24 11.86
N GLN A 273 -9.92 7.44 12.82
CA GLN A 273 -10.63 6.29 13.36
C GLN A 273 -11.47 6.76 14.55
N TRP A 274 -12.79 6.75 14.39
CA TRP A 274 -13.72 7.35 15.34
C TRP A 274 -14.03 6.48 16.56
N ASN A 275 -13.93 5.15 16.42
CA ASN A 275 -14.29 4.20 17.48
C ASN A 275 -13.10 3.79 18.34
N LYS A 276 -13.40 3.20 19.49
CA LYS A 276 -12.43 2.41 20.25
C LYS A 276 -12.20 1.08 19.51
N VAL A 277 -10.95 0.78 19.21
CA VAL A 277 -10.54 -0.44 18.50
C VAL A 277 -9.20 -0.95 19.03
N PRO A 278 -8.93 -2.27 18.94
CA PRO A 278 -7.61 -2.81 19.28
C PRO A 278 -6.57 -2.40 18.23
N PHE A 279 -5.27 -2.47 18.57
CA PHE A 279 -4.20 -1.95 17.74
C PHE A 279 -4.18 -2.47 16.29
N PRO A 280 -4.58 -3.72 15.97
CA PRO A 280 -4.58 -4.16 14.58
C PRO A 280 -5.54 -3.41 13.66
N LEU A 281 -6.48 -2.67 14.24
CA LEU A 281 -7.45 -1.82 13.54
C LEU A 281 -7.13 -0.33 13.62
N LEU A 282 -6.03 0.05 14.29
CA LEU A 282 -5.50 1.41 14.29
C LEU A 282 -4.82 1.74 12.96
N ILE A 283 -4.60 3.01 12.73
CA ILE A 283 -3.89 3.53 11.58
C ILE A 283 -2.39 3.35 11.79
N MET A 284 -1.72 2.79 10.79
CA MET A 284 -0.27 2.63 10.76
C MET A 284 0.27 3.40 9.55
N PRO A 285 1.35 4.21 9.74
CA PRO A 285 1.99 4.84 8.61
C PRO A 285 2.47 3.82 7.57
N PRO A 286 2.34 4.12 6.27
CA PRO A 286 2.89 3.25 5.23
C PRO A 286 4.42 3.31 5.24
N VAL A 287 5.06 2.16 5.40
CA VAL A 287 6.51 2.03 5.53
C VAL A 287 7.09 1.29 4.34
N ASN A 288 8.14 1.85 3.76
CA ASN A 288 8.93 1.21 2.74
C ASN A 288 10.02 0.33 3.40
N ILE A 289 9.87 -0.95 3.28
CA ILE A 289 10.79 -1.94 3.82
C ILE A 289 11.83 -2.43 2.79
N THR A 290 11.85 -1.86 1.60
CA THR A 290 12.71 -2.29 0.49
C THR A 290 13.81 -1.27 0.16
N PHE A 291 14.75 -1.66 -0.69
CA PHE A 291 15.75 -0.75 -1.24
C PHE A 291 15.21 0.13 -2.38
N LEU A 292 14.02 -0.16 -2.91
CA LEU A 292 13.39 0.66 -3.93
C LEU A 292 12.65 1.83 -3.29
N GLU A 293 12.73 3.02 -3.90
CA GLU A 293 11.91 4.15 -3.44
C GLU A 293 10.46 3.99 -3.89
N TRP A 294 9.54 4.19 -2.95
CA TRP A 294 8.10 4.14 -3.18
C TRP A 294 7.46 5.44 -2.69
N GLU A 295 6.80 6.15 -3.58
CA GLU A 295 6.08 7.37 -3.21
C GLU A 295 5.01 7.11 -2.15
N GLY A 296 4.77 8.13 -1.31
CA GLY A 296 3.76 8.04 -0.25
C GLY A 296 4.14 7.15 0.93
N THR A 297 5.37 6.59 0.96
CA THR A 297 5.84 5.73 2.05
C THR A 297 7.03 6.32 2.77
N PHE A 298 7.22 5.96 4.04
CA PHE A 298 8.40 6.34 4.83
C PHE A 298 9.51 5.29 4.70
N SER A 299 10.70 5.74 4.31
CA SER A 299 11.82 4.84 4.02
C SER A 299 12.71 4.51 5.23
N MET A 300 12.68 5.35 6.28
CA MET A 300 13.50 5.19 7.49
C MET A 300 12.69 4.86 8.74
N MET A 301 11.36 4.82 8.64
CA MET A 301 10.48 4.38 9.71
C MET A 301 10.52 2.86 9.81
N LYS A 302 10.47 2.31 11.03
CA LYS A 302 10.32 0.86 11.24
C LYS A 302 8.89 0.43 10.95
N ASN A 303 8.74 -0.82 10.51
CA ASN A 303 7.41 -1.43 10.37
C ASN A 303 6.68 -1.42 11.72
N MET A 304 5.43 -0.96 11.73
CA MET A 304 4.58 -0.83 12.93
C MET A 304 5.17 0.06 14.03
N GLU A 305 6.08 0.98 13.72
CA GLU A 305 6.71 1.84 14.71
C GLU A 305 5.72 2.80 15.39
N PHE A 306 4.76 3.34 14.62
CA PHE A 306 3.75 4.25 15.15
C PHE A 306 2.35 3.68 14.96
N LEU A 307 1.54 3.80 16.01
CA LEU A 307 0.13 3.46 16.03
C LEU A 307 -0.66 4.72 16.39
N THR A 308 -1.68 5.02 15.61
CA THR A 308 -2.45 6.27 15.76
C THR A 308 -3.91 6.06 15.37
N ASP A 309 -4.81 6.85 15.93
CA ASP A 309 -6.23 6.86 15.55
C ASP A 309 -6.63 8.09 14.74
N ARG A 310 -5.70 9.05 14.57
CA ARG A 310 -5.86 10.19 13.66
C ARG A 310 -4.51 10.63 13.14
N TYR A 311 -4.47 11.07 11.90
CA TYR A 311 -3.24 11.52 11.28
C TYR A 311 -3.46 12.61 10.25
N ALA A 312 -2.40 13.38 10.00
CA ALA A 312 -2.24 14.24 8.85
C ALA A 312 -0.86 13.96 8.23
N PHE A 313 -0.83 13.67 6.95
CA PHE A 313 0.37 13.42 6.16
C PHE A 313 0.54 14.50 5.11
N ALA A 314 1.78 14.93 4.90
CA ALA A 314 2.15 15.85 3.83
C ALA A 314 3.45 15.39 3.17
N SER A 315 3.49 15.45 1.84
CA SER A 315 4.69 15.20 1.05
C SER A 315 4.79 16.23 -0.05
N VAL A 316 5.98 16.79 -0.20
CA VAL A 316 6.36 17.69 -1.29
C VAL A 316 7.62 17.15 -1.93
N ALA A 317 7.55 16.85 -3.22
CA ALA A 317 8.66 16.30 -4.00
C ALA A 317 8.92 17.17 -5.22
N TRP A 318 10.15 17.62 -5.38
CA TRP A 318 10.57 18.48 -6.48
C TRP A 318 11.61 17.79 -7.36
N ASP A 319 11.24 17.49 -8.61
CA ASP A 319 12.18 17.13 -9.70
C ASP A 319 12.57 18.42 -10.45
N MET A 320 13.82 18.82 -10.32
CA MET A 320 14.33 20.09 -10.88
C MET A 320 14.70 19.99 -12.37
N ASN A 321 14.44 18.85 -13.00
CA ASN A 321 14.71 18.61 -14.43
C ASN A 321 16.17 18.91 -14.86
N GLY A 322 17.15 18.71 -13.96
CA GLY A 322 18.57 18.95 -14.24
C GLY A 322 18.98 20.43 -14.30
N LYS A 323 18.19 21.31 -13.71
CA LYS A 323 18.40 22.76 -13.80
C LYS A 323 19.76 23.23 -13.26
N LEU A 324 20.25 22.59 -12.21
CA LEU A 324 21.55 22.89 -11.61
C LEU A 324 22.67 22.03 -12.19
N LEU A 325 22.48 20.71 -12.23
CA LEU A 325 23.50 19.75 -12.70
C LEU A 325 23.86 19.96 -14.19
N ASN A 326 22.91 20.34 -15.03
CA ASN A 326 23.17 20.62 -16.43
C ASN A 326 23.98 21.93 -16.69
N ARG A 327 24.28 22.73 -15.66
CA ARG A 327 25.23 23.84 -15.76
C ARG A 327 26.67 23.36 -15.74
N ILE A 328 26.94 22.16 -15.25
CA ILE A 328 28.28 21.57 -15.20
C ILE A 328 28.54 20.86 -16.55
N PRO A 329 29.56 21.25 -17.33
CA PRO A 329 29.74 20.81 -18.73
C PRO A 329 29.79 19.30 -18.92
N LEU A 330 30.42 18.54 -18.02
CA LEU A 330 30.50 17.09 -18.09
C LEU A 330 29.15 16.42 -17.71
N ILE A 331 28.50 16.91 -16.66
CA ILE A 331 27.23 16.36 -16.13
C ILE A 331 26.08 16.65 -17.08
N LYS A 332 26.10 17.79 -17.78
CA LYS A 332 25.11 18.13 -18.84
C LYS A 332 24.94 17.03 -19.88
N LYS A 333 26.03 16.33 -20.24
CA LYS A 333 25.95 15.21 -21.22
C LYS A 333 25.24 14.00 -20.66
N LEU A 334 25.24 13.82 -19.33
CA LEU A 334 24.60 12.70 -18.64
C LEU A 334 23.09 12.92 -18.44
N LYS A 335 22.60 14.17 -18.58
CA LYS A 335 21.20 14.57 -18.41
C LYS A 335 20.63 14.15 -17.05
N TRP A 336 21.46 14.15 -16.00
CA TRP A 336 21.03 13.86 -14.64
C TRP A 336 20.07 14.94 -14.14
N ARG A 337 19.15 14.54 -13.26
CA ARG A 337 18.14 15.42 -12.66
C ARG A 337 18.29 15.40 -11.16
N GLU A 338 18.21 16.59 -10.54
CA GLU A 338 18.15 16.72 -9.10
C GLU A 338 16.75 16.43 -8.61
N TYR A 339 16.68 15.72 -7.51
CA TYR A 339 15.44 15.41 -6.82
C TYR A 339 15.56 15.73 -5.34
N ILE A 340 14.57 16.44 -4.79
CA ILE A 340 14.47 16.72 -3.36
C ILE A 340 13.02 16.46 -2.93
N SER A 341 12.84 15.73 -1.83
CA SER A 341 11.53 15.61 -1.22
C SER A 341 11.58 15.75 0.29
N VAL A 342 10.49 16.26 0.84
CA VAL A 342 10.21 16.31 2.26
C VAL A 342 8.86 15.66 2.48
N LYS A 343 8.81 14.69 3.38
CA LYS A 343 7.56 14.03 3.77
C LYS A 343 7.47 13.94 5.28
N GLY A 344 6.28 14.17 5.78
CA GLY A 344 6.03 14.16 7.20
C GLY A 344 4.64 13.68 7.55
N MET A 345 4.49 13.17 8.77
CA MET A 345 3.22 12.75 9.32
C MET A 345 3.11 13.20 10.77
N TRP A 346 2.06 13.91 11.06
CA TRP A 346 1.58 14.12 12.41
C TRP A 346 0.56 13.04 12.73
N GLY A 347 0.69 12.42 13.90
CA GLY A 347 -0.26 11.42 14.38
C GLY A 347 -0.61 11.68 15.82
N ALA A 348 -1.81 11.27 16.22
CA ALA A 348 -2.24 11.28 17.60
C ALA A 348 -2.99 10.00 17.93
N LEU A 349 -2.86 9.55 19.17
CA LEU A 349 -3.60 8.43 19.72
C LEU A 349 -4.47 8.96 20.85
N THR A 350 -5.79 8.88 20.66
CA THR A 350 -6.71 9.32 21.72
C THR A 350 -6.67 8.37 22.90
N ASP A 351 -6.97 8.90 24.07
CA ASP A 351 -6.97 8.18 25.33
C ASP A 351 -7.77 6.87 25.30
N LYS A 352 -8.89 6.83 24.56
CA LYS A 352 -9.73 5.64 24.44
C LYS A 352 -9.08 4.46 23.71
N ASN A 353 -8.07 4.74 22.86
CA ASN A 353 -7.36 3.75 22.05
C ASN A 353 -5.92 3.48 22.55
N ASN A 354 -5.53 4.12 23.64
CA ASN A 354 -4.18 4.04 24.16
C ASN A 354 -4.09 3.04 25.33
N PRO A 355 -3.57 1.82 25.13
CA PRO A 355 -3.42 0.82 26.19
C PRO A 355 -2.32 1.18 27.21
N LEU A 356 -1.45 2.15 26.91
CA LEU A 356 -0.34 2.54 27.80
C LEU A 356 -0.79 3.41 28.97
N LEU A 357 -2.03 3.93 28.93
CA LEU A 357 -2.59 4.73 30.01
C LEU A 357 -3.09 3.85 31.17
N ASP A 358 -2.80 4.24 32.41
CA ASP A 358 -3.19 3.50 33.61
C ASP A 358 -4.69 3.18 33.66
N ARG A 359 -5.54 4.10 33.23
CA ARG A 359 -7.00 3.90 33.18
C ARG A 359 -7.48 2.84 32.20
N ASN A 360 -6.65 2.45 31.25
CA ASN A 360 -6.95 1.46 30.19
C ASN A 360 -6.27 0.10 30.45
N GLN A 361 -5.51 -0.04 31.51
CA GLN A 361 -4.77 -1.27 31.82
C GLN A 361 -5.66 -2.50 32.01
N ASN A 362 -6.94 -2.30 32.36
CA ASN A 362 -7.92 -3.38 32.51
C ASN A 362 -9.02 -3.36 31.44
N ASP A 363 -8.78 -2.74 30.29
CA ASP A 363 -9.75 -2.64 29.21
C ASP A 363 -9.60 -3.81 28.21
N ALA A 364 -10.41 -4.84 28.37
CA ALA A 364 -10.39 -6.05 27.54
C ALA A 364 -10.70 -5.81 26.04
N MET A 365 -11.18 -4.63 25.65
CA MET A 365 -11.34 -4.26 24.23
C MET A 365 -10.01 -3.86 23.57
N LEU A 366 -9.02 -3.45 24.37
CA LEU A 366 -7.71 -3.05 23.88
C LEU A 366 -6.74 -4.23 23.93
N PHE A 367 -5.76 -4.18 23.05
CA PHE A 367 -4.65 -5.12 23.03
C PHE A 367 -3.35 -4.42 23.40
N GLN A 368 -2.45 -5.16 24.04
CA GLN A 368 -1.09 -4.70 24.29
C GLN A 368 -0.43 -4.32 22.98
N PHE A 369 0.33 -3.21 22.97
CA PHE A 369 1.04 -2.81 21.78
C PHE A 369 2.13 -3.83 21.40
N PRO A 370 2.34 -4.04 20.10
CA PRO A 370 3.42 -4.88 19.64
C PRO A 370 4.79 -4.29 20.04
N LYS A 371 5.79 -5.15 20.09
CA LYS A 371 7.15 -4.76 20.41
C LYS A 371 7.64 -3.63 19.50
N ASP A 372 8.32 -2.66 20.08
CA ASP A 372 8.88 -1.47 19.41
C ASP A 372 7.83 -0.46 18.89
N ALA A 373 6.54 -0.68 19.11
CA ALA A 373 5.52 0.32 18.80
C ALA A 373 5.54 1.45 19.83
N ARG A 374 5.30 2.66 19.35
CA ARG A 374 5.29 3.86 20.18
C ARG A 374 4.26 4.88 19.71
N GLU A 375 3.98 5.84 20.56
CA GLU A 375 3.13 6.97 20.25
C GLU A 375 3.91 8.10 19.56
N PHE A 376 3.18 8.94 18.82
CA PHE A 376 3.71 10.25 18.46
C PHE A 376 3.81 11.13 19.71
N ARG A 377 4.87 11.91 19.81
CA ARG A 377 4.97 12.97 20.83
C ARG A 377 4.01 14.10 20.49
N ASN A 378 3.47 14.73 21.50
CA ASN A 378 2.57 15.86 21.30
C ASN A 378 3.23 16.96 20.44
N ASN A 379 2.52 17.35 19.37
CA ASN A 379 2.92 18.41 18.45
C ASN A 379 4.26 18.21 17.68
N GLU A 380 4.80 17.00 17.67
CA GLU A 380 6.02 16.69 16.93
C GLU A 380 5.71 15.73 15.78
N PRO A 381 5.66 16.17 14.50
CA PRO A 381 5.49 15.28 13.38
C PRO A 381 6.76 14.45 13.15
N TYR A 382 6.58 13.19 12.73
CA TYR A 382 7.68 12.44 12.14
C TYR A 382 7.95 12.95 10.72
N TRP A 383 9.23 13.10 10.32
CA TRP A 383 9.53 13.54 8.97
C TRP A 383 10.89 13.06 8.45
N GLU A 384 10.97 12.96 7.14
CA GLU A 384 12.13 12.54 6.37
C GLU A 384 12.42 13.52 5.25
N ILE A 385 13.71 13.69 4.95
CA ILE A 385 14.19 14.42 3.77
C ILE A 385 14.87 13.41 2.84
N THR A 386 14.58 13.55 1.55
CA THR A 386 15.24 12.79 0.48
C THR A 386 15.96 13.78 -0.44
N VAL A 387 17.21 13.45 -0.78
CA VAL A 387 17.98 14.15 -1.82
C VAL A 387 18.52 13.12 -2.77
N GLY A 388 18.26 13.28 -4.06
CA GLY A 388 18.58 12.26 -5.05
C GLY A 388 19.08 12.81 -6.38
N VAL A 389 19.62 11.89 -7.14
CA VAL A 389 19.97 12.07 -8.55
C VAL A 389 19.22 11.05 -9.36
N HIS A 390 18.39 11.55 -10.26
CA HIS A 390 17.54 10.78 -11.14
C HIS A 390 18.06 10.82 -12.58
N ASN A 391 17.46 9.99 -13.44
CA ASN A 391 17.80 9.86 -14.84
C ASN A 391 19.27 9.41 -15.09
N ILE A 392 19.86 8.64 -14.18
CA ILE A 392 21.17 8.04 -14.35
C ILE A 392 21.05 6.95 -15.42
N PHE A 393 21.81 7.09 -16.51
CA PHE A 393 21.72 6.24 -17.70
C PHE A 393 20.31 6.13 -18.28
N LYS A 394 19.44 7.13 -18.08
CA LYS A 394 18.01 7.16 -18.45
C LYS A 394 17.16 6.07 -17.78
N LEU A 395 17.67 5.38 -16.79
CA LEU A 395 17.03 4.22 -16.17
C LEU A 395 16.99 4.28 -14.65
N LEU A 396 18.01 4.84 -14.00
CA LEU A 396 18.21 4.70 -12.56
C LEU A 396 18.00 6.03 -11.84
N ALA A 397 17.53 5.92 -10.60
CA ALA A 397 17.55 6.98 -9.60
C ALA A 397 18.28 6.46 -8.35
N ILE A 398 19.02 7.33 -7.70
CA ILE A 398 19.69 7.07 -6.43
C ILE A 398 19.31 8.18 -5.46
N ASP A 399 18.70 7.80 -4.36
CA ASP A 399 18.16 8.69 -3.35
C ASP A 399 18.84 8.45 -2.00
N TYR A 400 19.33 9.50 -1.38
CA TYR A 400 19.75 9.51 0.00
C TYR A 400 18.60 10.01 0.86
N VAL A 401 18.13 9.18 1.79
CA VAL A 401 17.03 9.48 2.69
C VAL A 401 17.56 9.68 4.11
N ARG A 402 17.12 10.73 4.76
CA ARG A 402 17.45 11.03 6.15
C ARG A 402 16.21 11.21 7.00
N ARG A 403 16.14 10.43 8.07
CA ARG A 403 15.18 10.59 9.16
C ARG A 403 15.63 11.75 10.05
N MET A 404 14.76 12.72 10.30
CA MET A 404 15.12 13.96 10.95
C MET A 404 14.92 13.93 12.46
N ASN A 405 13.91 13.21 12.94
CA ASN A 405 13.56 13.14 14.36
C ASN A 405 13.17 11.73 14.82
N TYR A 406 12.70 11.58 16.07
CA TYR A 406 12.39 10.29 16.69
C TYR A 406 13.56 9.30 16.67
N ASN A 407 14.77 9.82 16.76
CA ASN A 407 15.99 9.04 16.78
C ASN A 407 16.17 8.34 18.14
N GLY A 408 16.88 7.20 18.15
CA GLY A 408 17.16 6.42 19.36
C GLY A 408 18.11 5.26 19.08
N PRO A 409 18.47 4.49 20.09
CA PRO A 409 19.29 3.29 19.94
C PRO A 409 18.64 2.30 18.96
N GLY A 410 19.43 1.72 18.06
CA GLY A 410 18.96 0.74 17.07
C GLY A 410 18.08 1.30 15.95
N ILE A 411 17.95 2.63 15.83
CA ILE A 411 17.20 3.29 14.76
C ILE A 411 18.16 3.80 13.70
N LYS A 412 17.98 3.35 12.45
CA LYS A 412 18.72 3.87 11.31
C LYS A 412 18.25 5.28 10.97
N LYS A 413 19.19 6.23 10.90
CA LYS A 413 18.90 7.63 10.59
C LYS A 413 18.98 7.94 9.11
N ASN A 414 19.76 7.17 8.37
CA ASN A 414 20.08 7.43 6.97
C ASN A 414 19.97 6.13 6.17
N GLY A 415 19.63 6.25 4.90
CA GLY A 415 19.56 5.12 3.99
C GLY A 415 19.70 5.57 2.54
N ILE A 416 20.08 4.62 1.69
CA ILE A 416 20.10 4.81 0.24
C ILE A 416 18.92 4.01 -0.31
N ARG A 417 18.23 4.62 -1.28
CA ARG A 417 17.15 3.99 -2.04
C ARG A 417 17.45 4.10 -3.53
N PHE A 418 16.97 3.16 -4.28
CA PHE A 418 17.12 3.09 -5.72
C PHE A 418 15.76 3.22 -6.38
N GLY A 419 15.70 3.95 -7.48
CA GLY A 419 14.54 4.01 -8.34
C GLY A 419 14.91 3.52 -9.73
N PHE A 420 13.98 2.88 -10.42
CA PHE A 420 14.11 2.61 -11.84
C PHE A 420 13.14 3.52 -12.59
N MET A 421 13.65 4.26 -13.56
CA MET A 421 12.91 5.25 -14.32
C MET A 421 13.26 5.06 -15.80
N LEU A 422 12.28 4.68 -16.61
CA LEU A 422 12.47 4.75 -18.07
C LEU A 422 12.05 6.14 -18.53
N THR A 423 13.02 6.96 -18.94
CA THR A 423 12.74 8.27 -19.54
C THR A 423 12.95 8.14 -21.04
N PHE A 424 11.88 8.25 -21.79
CA PHE A 424 11.91 8.30 -23.25
C PHE A 424 12.18 9.71 -23.76
#